data_917487ea7ac808ef47dab22740655e72
#
_entry.id   917487ea7ac808ef47dab22740655e72
#
_cell.length_a   1.000
_cell.length_b   1.000
_cell.length_c   1.000
_cell.angle_alpha   90.00
_cell.angle_beta   90.00
_cell.angle_gamma   90.00
#
_symmetry.space_group_name_H-M   'P 1'
#
loop_
_entity.id
_entity.type
_entity.pdbx_description
1 polymer ?
#
loop_
_entity_poly.entity_id
_entity_poly.type
_entity_poly.pdbx_seq_one_letter_code
_entity_poly.pdbx_strand_id
1 'polypeptide(L)'
;MTQVPPSDIFTRRVCLRLDGMDEVTVERDIPYGPPGDSRLVMDVYYPPGRTSNGPWPAVVIVAGYPGTMEPRRTPLAYKEIGWTISMAQLIAASGMVAIAYTNREPVADLQVLLEHIRGHAVSLAIDASRLGVITASGNVPTALTTIMQNASWPPCCAVLDCGCLLDLDGATDVADASRQFGFVNACAGCSVDDLRRDVPIFISRAGRDQFPAMNASIDRFIGHALAANFPVTLVNHAEGPHAFDLFDDSRTSREIVRQTLTFLRQHLTAEAPSRAQ
;
A
#
# COMPACT_ATOMS: atom_id res chain seq x y z
N MET A 1 -13.54 24.59 -4.61
CA MET A 1 -13.58 24.51 -3.14
C MET A 1 -12.83 23.25 -2.75
N THR A 2 -11.63 23.35 -2.21
CA THR A 2 -10.83 22.25 -1.69
C THR A 2 -11.56 21.70 -0.47
N GLN A 3 -12.17 20.52 -0.60
CA GLN A 3 -12.74 19.84 0.56
C GLN A 3 -11.59 19.38 1.46
N VAL A 4 -11.51 19.97 2.63
CA VAL A 4 -10.65 19.47 3.72
C VAL A 4 -11.19 18.09 4.10
N PRO A 5 -10.36 17.03 4.18
CA PRO A 5 -10.82 15.73 4.63
C PRO A 5 -11.55 15.85 5.97
N PRO A 6 -12.59 15.03 6.23
CA PRO A 6 -13.27 15.01 7.52
C PRO A 6 -12.25 14.85 8.64
N SER A 7 -12.45 15.54 9.77
CA SER A 7 -11.50 15.55 10.90
C SER A 7 -11.25 14.18 11.52
N ASP A 8 -12.09 13.20 11.23
CA ASP A 8 -12.04 11.83 11.73
C ASP A 8 -11.36 10.83 10.75
N ILE A 9 -10.90 11.27 9.57
CA ILE A 9 -10.27 10.39 8.56
C ILE A 9 -9.11 9.56 9.14
N PHE A 10 -8.33 10.14 10.05
CA PHE A 10 -7.17 9.45 10.64
C PHE A 10 -7.52 8.39 11.68
N THR A 11 -8.74 8.43 12.23
CA THR A 11 -9.21 7.45 13.23
C THR A 11 -10.17 6.44 12.65
N ARG A 12 -10.72 6.69 11.45
CA ARG A 12 -11.63 5.76 10.78
C ARG A 12 -10.93 4.46 10.40
N ARG A 13 -11.68 3.40 10.51
CA ARG A 13 -11.26 2.05 10.14
C ARG A 13 -11.94 1.61 8.85
N VAL A 14 -11.31 0.70 8.14
CA VAL A 14 -11.86 0.07 6.94
C VAL A 14 -13.22 -0.57 7.26
N CYS A 15 -14.19 -0.39 6.38
CA CYS A 15 -15.60 -0.81 6.54
C CYS A 15 -15.80 -2.33 6.64
N LEU A 16 -14.80 -3.13 6.22
CA LEU A 16 -14.84 -4.58 6.31
C LEU A 16 -14.30 -5.04 7.67
N ARG A 17 -14.96 -6.06 8.25
CA ARG A 17 -14.41 -6.87 9.33
C ARG A 17 -14.39 -8.33 8.92
N LEU A 18 -13.35 -9.04 9.35
CA LEU A 18 -13.21 -10.49 9.21
C LEU A 18 -13.12 -11.13 10.59
N ASP A 19 -13.53 -12.38 10.68
CA ASP A 19 -13.30 -13.21 11.86
C ASP A 19 -11.79 -13.30 12.12
N GLY A 20 -11.40 -13.36 13.39
CA GLY A 20 -9.99 -13.43 13.79
C GLY A 20 -9.24 -12.10 13.85
N MET A 21 -9.82 -10.95 13.40
CA MET A 21 -9.12 -9.66 13.49
C MET A 21 -8.76 -9.26 14.93
N ASP A 22 -9.58 -9.65 15.90
CA ASP A 22 -9.33 -9.35 17.32
C ASP A 22 -8.30 -10.30 17.95
N GLU A 23 -7.94 -11.38 17.25
CA GLU A 23 -6.94 -12.38 17.66
C GLU A 23 -5.57 -12.15 17.02
N VAL A 24 -5.44 -11.10 16.17
CA VAL A 24 -4.18 -10.72 15.52
C VAL A 24 -3.18 -10.30 16.57
N THR A 25 -2.00 -10.93 16.55
CA THR A 25 -0.89 -10.55 17.43
C THR A 25 -0.06 -9.45 16.78
N VAL A 26 0.32 -8.43 17.54
CA VAL A 26 1.10 -7.31 17.03
C VAL A 26 2.39 -7.14 17.83
N GLU A 27 3.53 -7.23 17.16
CA GLU A 27 4.82 -6.82 17.69
C GLU A 27 5.06 -5.37 17.27
N ARG A 28 5.20 -4.47 18.26
CA ARG A 28 5.23 -3.03 17.99
C ARG A 28 6.63 -2.46 18.13
N ASP A 29 6.85 -1.35 17.42
CA ASP A 29 8.04 -0.50 17.54
C ASP A 29 9.36 -1.25 17.36
N ILE A 30 9.38 -2.25 16.49
CA ILE A 30 10.60 -2.98 16.13
C ILE A 30 11.49 -2.03 15.32
N PRO A 31 12.71 -1.72 15.76
CA PRO A 31 13.64 -0.88 15.01
C PRO A 31 14.02 -1.54 13.67
N TYR A 32 13.96 -0.77 12.59
CA TYR A 32 14.42 -1.22 11.28
C TYR A 32 15.50 -0.31 10.67
N GLY A 33 15.71 0.86 11.25
CA GLY A 33 16.73 1.82 10.83
C GLY A 33 18.15 1.50 11.32
N PRO A 34 19.11 2.36 11.00
CA PRO A 34 20.47 2.25 11.50
C PRO A 34 20.52 2.22 13.04
N PRO A 35 21.52 1.54 13.64
CA PRO A 35 21.68 1.53 15.09
C PRO A 35 21.67 2.94 15.70
N GLY A 36 20.81 3.15 16.70
CA GLY A 36 20.67 4.44 17.39
C GLY A 36 19.58 5.37 16.81
N ASP A 37 18.96 5.06 15.68
CA ASP A 37 17.80 5.80 15.18
C ASP A 37 16.49 5.18 15.66
N SER A 38 16.00 5.65 16.79
CA SER A 38 14.74 5.18 17.39
C SER A 38 13.47 5.68 16.67
N ARG A 39 13.61 6.47 15.61
CA ARG A 39 12.48 7.03 14.87
C ARG A 39 11.99 6.13 13.73
N LEU A 40 12.85 5.21 13.27
CA LEU A 40 12.53 4.25 12.22
C LEU A 40 12.12 2.92 12.85
N VAL A 41 10.83 2.78 13.10
CA VAL A 41 10.24 1.60 13.74
C VAL A 41 9.09 1.06 12.92
N MET A 42 8.88 -0.26 13.02
CA MET A 42 7.76 -0.94 12.37
C MET A 42 6.91 -1.71 13.37
N ASP A 43 5.63 -1.88 13.03
CA ASP A 43 4.70 -2.79 13.69
C ASP A 43 4.46 -3.98 12.77
N VAL A 44 4.58 -5.19 13.30
CA VAL A 44 4.38 -6.44 12.58
C VAL A 44 3.14 -7.14 13.12
N TYR A 45 2.15 -7.34 12.24
CA TYR A 45 0.88 -7.96 12.54
C TYR A 45 0.88 -9.40 12.05
N TYR A 46 0.72 -10.34 12.96
CA TYR A 46 0.76 -11.77 12.67
C TYR A 46 -0.64 -12.38 12.62
N PRO A 47 -0.85 -13.39 11.76
CA PRO A 47 -2.12 -14.12 11.70
C PRO A 47 -2.58 -14.67 13.06
N PRO A 48 -3.90 -14.79 13.29
CA PRO A 48 -4.43 -15.47 14.46
C PRO A 48 -3.89 -16.89 14.60
N GLY A 49 -3.68 -17.32 15.85
CA GLY A 49 -3.20 -18.68 16.11
C GLY A 49 -1.75 -18.91 15.67
N ARG A 50 -0.89 -17.87 15.73
CA ARG A 50 0.56 -17.97 15.48
C ARG A 50 1.17 -19.13 16.28
N THR A 51 0.93 -20.35 15.85
CA THR A 51 1.71 -21.51 16.20
C THR A 51 2.78 -21.66 15.13
N SER A 52 4.00 -21.72 15.50
CA SER A 52 5.29 -22.06 14.86
C SER A 52 5.40 -22.38 13.35
N ASN A 53 4.39 -22.23 12.53
CA ASN A 53 4.34 -22.72 11.14
C ASN A 53 4.65 -21.63 10.09
N GLY A 54 5.48 -20.61 10.42
CA GLY A 54 6.10 -19.77 9.39
C GLY A 54 7.07 -20.58 8.51
N PRO A 55 7.62 -19.99 7.46
CA PRO A 55 7.56 -18.57 7.13
C PRO A 55 6.25 -18.15 6.43
N TRP A 56 5.71 -17.00 6.84
CA TRP A 56 4.48 -16.44 6.30
C TRP A 56 4.75 -15.49 5.12
N PRO A 57 3.88 -15.45 4.11
CA PRO A 57 3.91 -14.36 3.15
C PRO A 57 3.65 -13.04 3.85
N ALA A 58 4.22 -11.94 3.35
CA ALA A 58 4.10 -10.65 4.00
C ALA A 58 3.65 -9.53 3.05
N VAL A 59 3.01 -8.53 3.60
CA VAL A 59 2.55 -7.34 2.88
C VAL A 59 3.02 -6.09 3.62
N VAL A 60 3.74 -5.22 2.92
CA VAL A 60 4.15 -3.91 3.44
C VAL A 60 3.10 -2.87 3.07
N ILE A 61 2.59 -2.15 4.07
CA ILE A 61 1.70 -1.01 3.89
C ILE A 61 2.57 0.23 3.69
N VAL A 62 2.67 0.70 2.45
CA VAL A 62 3.63 1.73 2.07
C VAL A 62 3.15 3.12 2.45
N ALA A 63 4.02 3.90 3.08
CA ALA A 63 3.82 5.29 3.46
C ALA A 63 4.56 6.24 2.50
N GLY A 64 3.86 7.25 1.97
CA GLY A 64 4.39 8.20 0.97
C GLY A 64 4.49 9.64 1.45
N TYR A 65 4.11 9.91 2.70
CA TYR A 65 4.23 11.23 3.31
C TYR A 65 5.46 11.26 4.23
N PRO A 66 6.29 12.33 4.18
CA PRO A 66 7.43 12.45 5.08
C PRO A 66 7.01 12.60 6.55
N GLY A 67 7.54 11.76 7.41
CA GLY A 67 7.35 11.86 8.86
C GLY A 67 5.95 11.54 9.33
N THR A 68 5.32 12.47 10.05
CA THR A 68 3.96 12.32 10.54
C THR A 68 2.96 12.90 9.56
N MET A 69 1.82 12.25 9.41
CA MET A 69 0.69 12.85 8.72
C MET A 69 0.11 13.96 9.59
N GLU A 70 0.47 15.19 9.28
CA GLU A 70 -0.11 16.34 9.97
C GLU A 70 -1.52 16.66 9.44
N PRO A 71 -2.55 16.33 10.19
CA PRO A 71 -3.54 17.33 10.46
C PRO A 71 -2.97 18.19 11.59
N ARG A 72 -2.99 19.48 11.43
CA ARG A 72 -2.44 20.52 12.32
C ARG A 72 -2.78 20.40 13.83
N ARG A 73 -3.32 19.27 14.29
CA ARG A 73 -3.81 19.03 15.66
C ARG A 73 -3.38 17.71 16.31
N THR A 74 -2.94 16.70 15.54
CA THR A 74 -2.46 15.43 16.12
C THR A 74 -1.47 14.80 15.16
N PRO A 75 -0.17 14.91 15.40
CA PRO A 75 0.84 14.28 14.57
C PRO A 75 0.78 12.76 14.79
N LEU A 76 0.24 12.01 13.81
CA LEU A 76 0.22 10.56 13.81
C LEU A 76 1.18 10.05 12.75
N ALA A 77 2.00 9.08 13.10
CA ALA A 77 2.74 8.31 12.13
C ALA A 77 1.77 7.49 11.27
N TYR A 78 2.14 7.21 10.02
CA TYR A 78 1.25 6.47 9.10
C TYR A 78 0.82 5.11 9.67
N LYS A 79 1.69 4.44 10.42
CA LYS A 79 1.37 3.17 11.09
C LYS A 79 0.29 3.28 12.18
N GLU A 80 -0.01 4.50 12.65
CA GLU A 80 -0.94 4.76 13.75
C GLU A 80 -2.33 5.19 13.29
N ILE A 81 -2.51 5.48 11.99
CA ILE A 81 -3.82 5.86 11.46
C ILE A 81 -4.77 4.65 11.37
N GLY A 82 -6.07 4.92 11.56
CA GLY A 82 -7.10 3.88 11.64
C GLY A 82 -7.17 2.99 10.40
N TRP A 83 -6.97 3.56 9.20
CA TRP A 83 -6.89 2.81 7.95
C TRP A 83 -5.74 1.78 8.00
N THR A 84 -4.53 2.22 8.31
CA THR A 84 -3.35 1.35 8.36
C THR A 84 -3.51 0.22 9.37
N ILE A 85 -3.98 0.55 10.58
CA ILE A 85 -4.20 -0.45 11.64
C ILE A 85 -5.23 -1.50 11.19
N SER A 86 -6.38 -1.05 10.66
CA SER A 86 -7.45 -1.98 10.28
C SER A 86 -7.11 -2.78 9.03
N MET A 87 -6.41 -2.20 8.05
CA MET A 87 -5.92 -2.91 6.88
C MET A 87 -4.87 -3.96 7.27
N ALA A 88 -3.94 -3.63 8.18
CA ALA A 88 -2.98 -4.58 8.71
C ALA A 88 -3.67 -5.76 9.43
N GLN A 89 -4.71 -5.48 10.22
CA GLN A 89 -5.52 -6.53 10.86
C GLN A 89 -6.26 -7.40 9.85
N LEU A 90 -6.83 -6.81 8.78
CA LEU A 90 -7.49 -7.56 7.69
C LEU A 90 -6.51 -8.46 6.94
N ILE A 91 -5.33 -7.97 6.62
CA ILE A 91 -4.26 -8.74 5.97
C ILE A 91 -3.85 -9.91 6.89
N ALA A 92 -3.63 -9.63 8.19
CA ALA A 92 -3.23 -10.65 9.15
C ALA A 92 -4.33 -11.71 9.35
N ALA A 93 -5.59 -11.31 9.51
CA ALA A 93 -6.72 -12.23 9.60
C ALA A 93 -6.91 -13.06 8.31
N SER A 94 -6.35 -12.59 7.18
CA SER A 94 -6.36 -13.33 5.91
C SER A 94 -5.18 -14.30 5.76
N GLY A 95 -4.36 -14.51 6.80
CA GLY A 95 -3.27 -15.49 6.81
C GLY A 95 -1.94 -14.99 6.24
N MET A 96 -1.71 -13.67 6.22
CA MET A 96 -0.47 -13.03 5.79
C MET A 96 0.07 -12.15 6.92
N VAL A 97 1.37 -11.96 6.99
CA VAL A 97 1.96 -10.95 7.90
C VAL A 97 1.74 -9.56 7.28
N ALA A 98 1.33 -8.57 8.07
CA ALA A 98 1.29 -7.18 7.63
C ALA A 98 2.34 -6.35 8.37
N ILE A 99 2.98 -5.42 7.66
CA ILE A 99 4.01 -4.54 8.19
C ILE A 99 3.61 -3.10 7.94
N ALA A 100 3.50 -2.31 9.01
CA ALA A 100 3.30 -0.88 8.98
C ALA A 100 4.48 -0.19 9.68
N TYR A 101 4.90 0.98 9.21
CA TYR A 101 6.14 1.58 9.66
C TYR A 101 6.08 3.11 9.74
N THR A 102 7.02 3.69 10.48
CA THR A 102 7.31 5.12 10.45
C THR A 102 8.35 5.41 9.37
N ASN A 103 8.35 6.61 8.83
CA ASN A 103 9.37 7.08 7.90
C ASN A 103 9.71 8.56 8.15
N ARG A 104 10.74 9.04 7.48
CA ARG A 104 11.13 10.46 7.37
C ARG A 104 11.30 10.82 5.89
N GLU A 105 12.00 9.95 5.17
CA GLU A 105 12.26 10.04 3.74
C GLU A 105 11.59 8.84 3.05
N PRO A 106 10.33 8.97 2.58
CA PRO A 106 9.50 7.84 2.20
C PRO A 106 10.18 6.81 1.30
N VAL A 107 10.91 7.24 0.27
CA VAL A 107 11.56 6.32 -0.67
C VAL A 107 12.79 5.66 -0.04
N ALA A 108 13.67 6.44 0.59
CA ALA A 108 14.90 5.91 1.18
C ALA A 108 14.60 4.98 2.36
N ASP A 109 13.68 5.38 3.24
CA ASP A 109 13.33 4.58 4.42
C ASP A 109 12.56 3.31 4.04
N LEU A 110 11.76 3.32 2.95
CA LEU A 110 11.15 2.12 2.40
C LEU A 110 12.23 1.12 1.92
N GLN A 111 13.27 1.59 1.26
CA GLN A 111 14.39 0.74 0.84
C GLN A 111 15.09 0.08 2.05
N VAL A 112 15.38 0.89 3.07
CA VAL A 112 15.96 0.40 4.33
C VAL A 112 15.06 -0.64 5.00
N LEU A 113 13.73 -0.40 5.02
CA LEU A 113 12.76 -1.35 5.55
C LEU A 113 12.77 -2.68 4.78
N LEU A 114 12.75 -2.63 3.45
CA LEU A 114 12.76 -3.84 2.61
C LEU A 114 14.06 -4.65 2.80
N GLU A 115 15.20 -3.99 2.92
CA GLU A 115 16.47 -4.63 3.25
C GLU A 115 16.46 -5.23 4.65
N HIS A 116 15.90 -4.53 5.64
CA HIS A 116 15.75 -5.03 7.02
C HIS A 116 14.87 -6.29 7.05
N ILE A 117 13.69 -6.28 6.41
CA ILE A 117 12.80 -7.44 6.32
C ILE A 117 13.55 -8.63 5.72
N ARG A 118 14.32 -8.41 4.67
CA ARG A 118 15.12 -9.45 4.03
C ARG A 118 16.18 -10.03 4.95
N GLY A 119 16.94 -9.18 5.60
CA GLY A 119 18.02 -9.60 6.50
C GLY A 119 17.52 -10.31 7.75
N HIS A 120 16.28 -10.04 8.17
CA HIS A 120 15.67 -10.55 9.39
C HIS A 120 14.46 -11.46 9.16
N ALA A 121 14.27 -11.96 7.93
CA ALA A 121 13.09 -12.73 7.54
C ALA A 121 12.81 -13.92 8.48
N VAL A 122 13.86 -14.64 8.88
CA VAL A 122 13.76 -15.80 9.79
C VAL A 122 13.24 -15.38 11.18
N SER A 123 13.83 -14.33 11.78
CA SER A 123 13.40 -13.84 13.09
C SER A 123 12.01 -13.22 13.07
N LEU A 124 11.60 -12.65 11.93
CA LEU A 124 10.26 -12.11 11.71
C LEU A 124 9.25 -13.20 11.28
N ALA A 125 9.68 -14.44 11.14
CA ALA A 125 8.87 -15.55 10.62
C ALA A 125 8.22 -15.24 9.25
N ILE A 126 8.91 -14.52 8.37
CA ILE A 126 8.46 -14.06 7.06
C ILE A 126 9.19 -14.85 5.97
N ASP A 127 8.46 -15.19 4.91
CA ASP A 127 9.06 -15.61 3.64
C ASP A 127 9.36 -14.38 2.78
N ALA A 128 10.61 -13.98 2.78
CA ALA A 128 11.06 -12.81 2.04
C ALA A 128 10.91 -12.95 0.50
N SER A 129 10.70 -14.15 -0.01
CA SER A 129 10.41 -14.38 -1.44
C SER A 129 8.93 -14.13 -1.79
N ARG A 130 8.05 -14.03 -0.78
CA ARG A 130 6.61 -13.82 -0.92
C ARG A 130 6.19 -12.50 -0.26
N LEU A 131 6.72 -11.40 -0.80
CA LEU A 131 6.43 -10.06 -0.30
C LEU A 131 5.53 -9.32 -1.29
N GLY A 132 4.44 -8.74 -0.80
CA GLY A 132 3.56 -7.80 -1.53
C GLY A 132 3.62 -6.41 -0.93
N VAL A 133 3.10 -5.45 -1.67
CA VAL A 133 2.90 -4.08 -1.18
C VAL A 133 1.45 -3.65 -1.35
N ILE A 134 0.96 -2.83 -0.43
CA ILE A 134 -0.35 -2.18 -0.52
C ILE A 134 -0.24 -0.73 -0.07
N THR A 135 -0.99 0.12 -0.72
CA THR A 135 -1.09 1.52 -0.31
C THR A 135 -2.32 2.20 -0.90
N ALA A 136 -2.59 3.45 -0.48
CA ALA A 136 -3.73 4.22 -0.95
C ALA A 136 -3.37 5.70 -1.18
N SER A 137 -4.14 6.37 -2.06
CA SER A 137 -4.14 7.82 -2.20
C SER A 137 -2.75 8.38 -2.59
N GLY A 138 -2.29 9.44 -1.92
CA GLY A 138 -0.99 10.08 -2.16
C GLY A 138 0.24 9.23 -1.80
N ASN A 139 0.07 8.05 -1.21
CA ASN A 139 1.20 7.16 -0.93
C ASN A 139 1.62 6.31 -2.16
N VAL A 140 0.77 6.26 -3.20
CA VAL A 140 0.97 5.41 -4.38
C VAL A 140 2.28 5.70 -5.12
N PRO A 141 2.72 6.96 -5.36
CA PRO A 141 4.00 7.22 -6.03
C PRO A 141 5.21 6.59 -5.33
N THR A 142 5.19 6.52 -3.98
CA THR A 142 6.27 5.83 -3.23
C THR A 142 6.21 4.31 -3.44
N ALA A 143 5.02 3.71 -3.43
CA ALA A 143 4.88 2.27 -3.70
C ALA A 143 5.31 1.90 -5.12
N LEU A 144 5.04 2.75 -6.12
CA LEU A 144 5.47 2.53 -7.50
C LEU A 144 6.99 2.37 -7.62
N THR A 145 7.80 3.00 -6.75
CA THR A 145 9.26 2.83 -6.76
C THR A 145 9.70 1.37 -6.53
N THR A 146 8.89 0.57 -5.84
CA THR A 146 9.20 -0.84 -5.58
C THR A 146 9.01 -1.74 -6.79
N ILE A 147 8.26 -1.28 -7.78
CA ILE A 147 7.96 -2.02 -9.01
C ILE A 147 8.62 -1.39 -10.25
N MET A 148 9.56 -0.47 -10.06
CA MET A 148 10.41 0.03 -11.15
C MET A 148 11.34 -1.07 -11.65
N GLN A 149 11.76 -1.00 -12.92
CA GLN A 149 12.65 -2.00 -13.52
C GLN A 149 13.99 -2.11 -12.78
N ASN A 150 14.48 -1.01 -12.21
CA ASN A 150 15.72 -0.93 -11.44
C ASN A 150 15.53 -1.17 -9.93
N ALA A 151 14.33 -1.54 -9.48
CA ALA A 151 14.09 -1.84 -8.07
C ALA A 151 14.93 -3.04 -7.62
N SER A 152 15.69 -2.88 -6.54
CA SER A 152 16.58 -3.92 -6.00
C SER A 152 15.82 -5.15 -5.53
N TRP A 153 14.58 -4.93 -5.12
CA TRP A 153 13.73 -6.00 -4.61
C TRP A 153 12.26 -5.78 -4.96
N PRO A 154 11.82 -6.23 -6.14
CA PRO A 154 10.42 -6.11 -6.54
C PRO A 154 9.54 -7.03 -5.69
N PRO A 155 8.35 -6.55 -5.26
CA PRO A 155 7.33 -7.38 -4.63
C PRO A 155 6.75 -8.38 -5.64
N CYS A 156 6.06 -9.42 -5.12
CA CYS A 156 5.32 -10.37 -5.95
C CYS A 156 4.06 -9.74 -6.58
N CYS A 157 3.47 -8.76 -5.90
CA CYS A 157 2.31 -8.02 -6.38
C CYS A 157 2.20 -6.67 -5.68
N ALA A 158 1.43 -5.75 -6.26
CA ALA A 158 1.15 -4.44 -5.69
C ALA A 158 -0.35 -4.12 -5.71
N VAL A 159 -0.86 -3.54 -4.64
CA VAL A 159 -2.22 -2.98 -4.53
C VAL A 159 -2.13 -1.48 -4.38
N LEU A 160 -2.80 -0.75 -5.27
CA LEU A 160 -2.77 0.70 -5.37
C LEU A 160 -4.20 1.24 -5.31
N ASP A 161 -4.68 1.55 -4.10
CA ASP A 161 -6.07 1.93 -3.88
C ASP A 161 -6.30 3.44 -4.06
N CYS A 162 -7.22 3.83 -4.94
CA CYS A 162 -7.69 5.21 -5.17
C CYS A 162 -6.56 6.23 -5.15
N GLY A 163 -5.46 6.00 -5.91
CA GLY A 163 -4.23 6.76 -5.74
C GLY A 163 -3.76 7.54 -6.96
N CYS A 164 -2.86 8.47 -6.73
CA CYS A 164 -2.11 9.16 -7.76
C CYS A 164 -1.11 8.19 -8.41
N LEU A 165 -1.21 7.96 -9.72
CA LEU A 165 -0.28 7.05 -10.41
C LEU A 165 0.89 7.80 -11.05
N LEU A 166 0.84 8.08 -12.34
CA LEU A 166 1.91 8.75 -13.09
C LEU A 166 1.36 9.98 -13.83
N ASP A 167 2.21 10.99 -13.98
CA ASP A 167 1.95 12.13 -14.87
C ASP A 167 2.31 11.73 -16.30
N LEU A 168 1.34 11.20 -17.03
CA LEU A 168 1.48 10.75 -18.41
C LEU A 168 0.89 11.79 -19.38
N ASP A 169 1.29 11.74 -20.65
CA ASP A 169 0.77 12.57 -21.73
C ASP A 169 0.92 14.09 -21.47
N GLY A 170 1.97 14.47 -20.74
CA GLY A 170 2.22 15.87 -20.39
C GLY A 170 1.33 16.42 -19.28
N ALA A 171 0.54 15.57 -18.62
CA ALA A 171 -0.24 15.96 -17.45
C ALA A 171 0.66 16.27 -16.23
N THR A 172 0.13 17.06 -15.30
CA THR A 172 0.81 17.44 -14.04
C THR A 172 -0.05 17.14 -12.81
N ASP A 173 -1.07 16.30 -12.96
CA ASP A 173 -2.06 16.05 -11.90
C ASP A 173 -1.42 15.51 -10.62
N VAL A 174 -0.47 14.58 -10.74
CA VAL A 174 0.22 13.98 -9.59
C VAL A 174 1.19 14.98 -8.97
N ALA A 175 1.93 15.73 -9.79
CA ALA A 175 2.83 16.78 -9.32
C ALA A 175 2.06 17.91 -8.60
N ASP A 176 0.91 18.32 -9.12
CA ASP A 176 0.06 19.34 -8.50
C ASP A 176 -0.53 18.84 -7.18
N ALA A 177 -1.05 17.60 -7.15
CA ALA A 177 -1.55 16.99 -5.94
C ALA A 177 -0.44 16.81 -4.88
N SER A 178 0.77 16.41 -5.28
CA SER A 178 1.92 16.31 -4.39
C SER A 178 2.25 17.63 -3.72
N ARG A 179 2.30 18.73 -4.49
CA ARG A 179 2.52 20.09 -3.94
C ARG A 179 1.40 20.53 -3.00
N GLN A 180 0.16 20.16 -3.32
CA GLN A 180 -1.00 20.55 -2.51
C GLN A 180 -1.11 19.77 -1.20
N PHE A 181 -0.84 18.47 -1.22
CA PHE A 181 -1.11 17.58 -0.11
C PHE A 181 0.15 17.10 0.63
N GLY A 182 1.35 17.36 0.09
CA GLY A 182 2.62 17.13 0.77
C GLY A 182 3.16 15.69 0.71
N PHE A 183 2.61 14.82 -0.13
CA PHE A 183 3.22 13.51 -0.39
C PHE A 183 4.39 13.61 -1.38
N VAL A 184 5.26 12.61 -1.40
CA VAL A 184 6.39 12.56 -2.32
C VAL A 184 5.96 12.02 -3.69
N ASN A 185 6.10 12.83 -4.76
CA ASN A 185 5.97 12.35 -6.14
C ASN A 185 7.27 11.65 -6.57
N ALA A 186 7.47 10.43 -6.08
CA ALA A 186 8.70 9.66 -6.25
C ALA A 186 8.94 9.18 -7.70
N CYS A 187 7.90 9.21 -8.53
CA CYS A 187 7.93 8.73 -9.92
C CYS A 187 7.74 9.86 -10.93
N ALA A 188 8.13 11.09 -10.58
CA ALA A 188 8.05 12.23 -11.48
C ALA A 188 8.87 11.95 -12.76
N GLY A 189 8.23 12.14 -13.92
CA GLY A 189 8.84 11.91 -15.22
C GLY A 189 8.95 10.43 -15.66
N CYS A 190 8.46 9.49 -14.84
CA CYS A 190 8.41 8.08 -15.22
C CYS A 190 7.19 7.77 -16.10
N SER A 191 7.31 6.69 -16.86
CA SER A 191 6.28 6.12 -17.72
C SER A 191 5.90 4.71 -17.29
N VAL A 192 4.89 4.12 -17.93
CA VAL A 192 4.53 2.70 -17.72
C VAL A 192 5.67 1.77 -18.13
N ASP A 193 6.50 2.17 -19.11
CA ASP A 193 7.63 1.36 -19.58
C ASP A 193 8.78 1.26 -18.56
N ASP A 194 8.81 2.14 -17.55
CA ASP A 194 9.78 2.07 -16.46
C ASP A 194 9.39 1.04 -15.40
N LEU A 195 8.18 0.50 -15.47
CA LEU A 195 7.67 -0.48 -14.52
C LEU A 195 7.96 -1.91 -14.97
N ARG A 196 8.10 -2.80 -14.00
CA ARG A 196 8.30 -4.24 -14.21
C ARG A 196 7.00 -4.89 -14.66
N ARG A 197 7.06 -5.64 -15.75
CA ARG A 197 5.90 -6.37 -16.32
C ARG A 197 5.64 -7.72 -15.65
N ASP A 198 6.52 -8.17 -14.77
CA ASP A 198 6.38 -9.41 -14.02
C ASP A 198 5.73 -9.21 -12.63
N VAL A 199 5.34 -7.96 -12.29
CA VAL A 199 4.66 -7.63 -11.04
C VAL A 199 3.19 -7.28 -11.33
N PRO A 200 2.24 -8.16 -11.00
CA PRO A 200 0.81 -7.87 -11.14
C PRO A 200 0.38 -6.70 -10.23
N ILE A 201 -0.46 -5.83 -10.77
CA ILE A 201 -0.97 -4.66 -10.05
C ILE A 201 -2.50 -4.73 -9.95
N PHE A 202 -3.03 -4.55 -8.75
CA PHE A 202 -4.44 -4.30 -8.49
C PHE A 202 -4.66 -2.82 -8.24
N ILE A 203 -5.63 -2.23 -8.92
CA ILE A 203 -6.00 -0.82 -8.77
C ILE A 203 -7.48 -0.75 -8.44
N SER A 204 -7.85 -0.09 -7.34
CA SER A 204 -9.21 0.34 -7.11
C SER A 204 -9.39 1.80 -7.54
N ARG A 205 -10.56 2.11 -8.12
CA ARG A 205 -10.92 3.45 -8.58
C ARG A 205 -12.23 3.88 -7.95
N ALA A 206 -12.24 5.04 -7.32
CA ALA A 206 -13.44 5.66 -6.76
C ALA A 206 -14.12 6.52 -7.84
N GLY A 207 -15.26 6.07 -8.37
CA GLY A 207 -15.94 6.74 -9.49
C GLY A 207 -16.39 8.16 -9.18
N ARG A 208 -16.70 8.45 -7.91
CA ARG A 208 -17.06 9.78 -7.40
C ARG A 208 -15.96 10.41 -6.56
N ASP A 209 -14.71 10.13 -6.91
CA ASP A 209 -13.58 10.77 -6.24
C ASP A 209 -13.67 12.29 -6.39
N GLN A 210 -13.64 13.00 -5.27
CA GLN A 210 -13.70 14.46 -5.23
C GLN A 210 -12.35 15.13 -5.51
N PHE A 211 -11.26 14.36 -5.60
CA PHE A 211 -9.94 14.86 -5.98
C PHE A 211 -9.71 14.63 -7.47
N PRO A 212 -9.82 15.67 -8.32
CA PRO A 212 -9.81 15.51 -9.78
C PRO A 212 -8.59 14.76 -10.33
N ALA A 213 -7.43 14.98 -9.70
CA ALA A 213 -6.17 14.37 -10.09
C ALA A 213 -6.17 12.83 -10.00
N MET A 214 -6.90 12.25 -9.03
CA MET A 214 -6.88 10.81 -8.79
C MET A 214 -7.38 10.03 -10.00
N ASN A 215 -8.64 10.21 -10.37
CA ASN A 215 -9.23 9.48 -11.48
C ASN A 215 -8.56 9.79 -12.81
N ALA A 216 -8.15 11.03 -13.05
CA ALA A 216 -7.47 11.42 -14.28
C ALA A 216 -6.12 10.67 -14.43
N SER A 217 -5.34 10.55 -13.36
CA SER A 217 -4.07 9.81 -13.40
C SER A 217 -4.29 8.30 -13.54
N ILE A 218 -5.32 7.73 -12.88
CA ILE A 218 -5.70 6.31 -13.00
C ILE A 218 -6.12 6.00 -14.45
N ASP A 219 -7.00 6.80 -15.03
CA ASP A 219 -7.57 6.55 -16.36
C ASP A 219 -6.48 6.58 -17.43
N ARG A 220 -5.54 7.54 -17.38
CA ARG A 220 -4.37 7.58 -18.28
C ARG A 220 -3.46 6.37 -18.07
N PHE A 221 -3.12 6.07 -16.80
CA PHE A 221 -2.28 4.91 -16.50
C PHE A 221 -2.85 3.61 -17.03
N ILE A 222 -4.14 3.36 -16.83
CA ILE A 222 -4.82 2.14 -17.33
C ILE A 222 -4.78 2.08 -18.85
N GLY A 223 -4.99 3.20 -19.54
CA GLY A 223 -4.88 3.25 -21.01
C GLY A 223 -3.50 2.81 -21.50
N HIS A 224 -2.44 3.36 -20.93
CA HIS A 224 -1.06 2.98 -21.26
C HIS A 224 -0.72 1.55 -20.83
N ALA A 225 -1.14 1.13 -19.63
CA ALA A 225 -0.87 -0.21 -19.12
C ALA A 225 -1.50 -1.29 -20.02
N LEU A 226 -2.74 -1.11 -20.46
CA LEU A 226 -3.42 -2.03 -21.38
C LEU A 226 -2.77 -2.03 -22.77
N ALA A 227 -2.41 -0.86 -23.30
CA ALA A 227 -1.69 -0.76 -24.57
C ALA A 227 -0.33 -1.48 -24.54
N ALA A 228 0.34 -1.46 -23.38
CA ALA A 228 1.60 -2.16 -23.14
C ALA A 228 1.42 -3.63 -22.70
N ASN A 229 0.21 -4.17 -22.67
CA ASN A 229 -0.12 -5.51 -22.17
C ASN A 229 0.41 -5.77 -20.74
N PHE A 230 0.26 -4.80 -19.85
CA PHE A 230 0.69 -4.88 -18.46
C PHE A 230 -0.29 -5.74 -17.63
N PRO A 231 0.17 -6.55 -16.65
CA PRO A 231 -0.70 -7.37 -15.82
C PRO A 231 -1.41 -6.52 -14.76
N VAL A 232 -2.46 -5.79 -15.18
CA VAL A 232 -3.26 -4.91 -14.32
C VAL A 232 -4.66 -5.44 -14.13
N THR A 233 -5.16 -5.36 -12.90
CA THR A 233 -6.57 -5.57 -12.53
C THR A 233 -7.12 -4.23 -12.07
N LEU A 234 -8.16 -3.74 -12.74
CA LEU A 234 -8.87 -2.53 -12.34
C LEU A 234 -10.25 -2.88 -11.80
N VAL A 235 -10.57 -2.38 -10.61
CA VAL A 235 -11.93 -2.45 -10.04
C VAL A 235 -12.46 -1.04 -9.85
N ASN A 236 -13.54 -0.70 -10.54
CA ASN A 236 -14.16 0.62 -10.45
C ASN A 236 -15.39 0.58 -9.53
N HIS A 237 -15.35 1.33 -8.44
CA HIS A 237 -16.53 1.61 -7.61
C HIS A 237 -17.28 2.83 -8.15
N ALA A 238 -18.20 2.65 -9.09
CA ALA A 238 -18.85 3.75 -9.81
C ALA A 238 -19.44 4.85 -8.91
N GLU A 239 -20.00 4.45 -7.76
CA GLU A 239 -20.63 5.35 -6.79
C GLU A 239 -19.72 5.70 -5.60
N GLY A 240 -18.53 5.11 -5.51
CA GLY A 240 -17.61 5.27 -4.38
C GLY A 240 -16.97 6.65 -4.34
N PRO A 241 -16.97 7.32 -3.18
CA PRO A 241 -16.17 8.52 -2.94
C PRO A 241 -14.69 8.15 -2.77
N HIS A 242 -13.79 9.15 -2.71
CA HIS A 242 -12.41 8.92 -2.27
C HIS A 242 -12.36 8.21 -0.93
N ALA A 243 -11.47 7.24 -0.78
CA ALA A 243 -11.39 6.39 0.42
C ALA A 243 -12.75 5.73 0.76
N PHE A 244 -13.43 5.19 -0.25
CA PHE A 244 -14.74 4.53 -0.07
C PHE A 244 -14.68 3.41 0.98
N ASP A 245 -13.53 2.79 1.15
CA ASP A 245 -13.28 1.76 2.16
C ASP A 245 -13.35 2.29 3.61
N LEU A 246 -13.28 3.62 3.81
CA LEU A 246 -13.49 4.32 5.09
C LEU A 246 -14.86 4.99 5.21
N PHE A 247 -15.39 5.51 4.11
CA PHE A 247 -16.54 6.43 4.13
C PHE A 247 -17.81 5.84 3.54
N ASP A 248 -17.73 4.69 2.86
CA ASP A 248 -18.89 4.02 2.27
C ASP A 248 -18.99 2.57 2.76
N ASP A 249 -19.90 2.33 3.71
CA ASP A 249 -20.16 0.99 4.27
C ASP A 249 -21.11 0.16 3.40
N SER A 250 -21.07 0.36 2.07
CA SER A 250 -21.87 -0.39 1.11
C SER A 250 -21.34 -1.82 0.93
N ARG A 251 -22.20 -2.68 0.35
CA ARG A 251 -21.80 -4.03 -0.07
C ARG A 251 -20.66 -3.95 -1.10
N THR A 252 -20.70 -2.97 -2.01
CA THR A 252 -19.69 -2.79 -3.07
C THR A 252 -18.33 -2.46 -2.46
N SER A 253 -18.26 -1.52 -1.53
CA SER A 253 -17.00 -1.17 -0.84
C SER A 253 -16.40 -2.36 -0.11
N ARG A 254 -17.20 -3.08 0.67
CA ARG A 254 -16.74 -4.29 1.36
C ARG A 254 -16.27 -5.38 0.40
N GLU A 255 -16.93 -5.53 -0.74
CA GLU A 255 -16.55 -6.52 -1.75
C GLU A 255 -15.22 -6.16 -2.43
N ILE A 256 -14.97 -4.89 -2.73
CA ILE A 256 -13.69 -4.44 -3.28
C ILE A 256 -12.56 -4.71 -2.30
N VAL A 257 -12.75 -4.43 -1.00
CA VAL A 257 -11.75 -4.77 0.03
C VAL A 257 -11.50 -6.29 0.09
N ARG A 258 -12.53 -7.14 -0.07
CA ARG A 258 -12.34 -8.60 -0.16
C ARG A 258 -11.55 -9.00 -1.41
N GLN A 259 -11.81 -8.37 -2.54
CA GLN A 259 -11.07 -8.61 -3.79
C GLN A 259 -9.59 -8.22 -3.63
N THR A 260 -9.31 -7.10 -2.96
CA THR A 260 -7.95 -6.68 -2.58
C THR A 260 -7.22 -7.77 -1.79
N LEU A 261 -7.85 -8.29 -0.72
CA LEU A 261 -7.27 -9.37 0.09
C LEU A 261 -7.11 -10.68 -0.69
N THR A 262 -8.07 -10.99 -1.56
CA THR A 262 -8.02 -12.17 -2.42
C THR A 262 -6.88 -12.07 -3.42
N PHE A 263 -6.69 -10.91 -4.06
CA PHE A 263 -5.58 -10.65 -4.97
C PHE A 263 -4.22 -10.83 -4.28
N LEU A 264 -4.03 -10.23 -3.11
CA LEU A 264 -2.81 -10.41 -2.30
C LEU A 264 -2.56 -11.89 -2.00
N ARG A 265 -3.55 -12.60 -1.48
CA ARG A 265 -3.43 -14.04 -1.20
C ARG A 265 -3.07 -14.84 -2.45
N GLN A 266 -3.75 -14.61 -3.55
CA GLN A 266 -3.52 -15.33 -4.80
C GLN A 266 -2.06 -15.22 -5.27
N HIS A 267 -1.47 -14.05 -5.16
CA HIS A 267 -0.09 -13.82 -5.62
C HIS A 267 0.99 -14.13 -4.58
N LEU A 268 0.62 -14.24 -3.32
CA LEU A 268 1.57 -14.49 -2.22
C LEU A 268 1.51 -15.93 -1.68
N THR A 269 0.41 -16.69 -1.89
CA THR A 269 0.28 -18.06 -1.37
C THR A 269 0.30 -19.12 -2.46
N ALA A 270 0.14 -18.77 -3.73
CA ALA A 270 0.38 -19.70 -4.82
C ALA A 270 1.84 -20.19 -4.79
N GLU A 271 2.07 -21.48 -5.02
CA GLU A 271 3.42 -21.97 -5.26
C GLU A 271 4.03 -21.14 -6.39
N ALA A 272 5.18 -20.52 -6.11
CA ALA A 272 5.85 -19.71 -7.12
C ALA A 272 6.05 -20.56 -8.38
N PRO A 273 5.58 -20.12 -9.57
CA PRO A 273 5.98 -20.79 -10.80
C PRO A 273 7.50 -20.80 -10.79
N SER A 274 8.11 -21.98 -10.96
CA SER A 274 9.56 -22.12 -10.98
C SER A 274 10.10 -21.07 -11.96
N ARG A 275 10.76 -20.04 -11.42
CA ARG A 275 11.41 -19.05 -12.26
C ARG A 275 12.45 -19.81 -13.05
N ALA A 276 12.18 -20.05 -14.33
CA ALA A 276 13.14 -20.63 -15.23
C ALA A 276 14.40 -19.76 -15.19
N GLN A 277 15.52 -20.41 -14.89
CA GLN A 277 16.86 -19.82 -14.83
C GLN A 277 17.30 -19.31 -16.22
#